data_a3062eb7e3e77b45fdc429a2b4d8e7fd
#
_entry.id   a3062eb7e3e77b45fdc429a2b4d8e7fd
#
_cell.length_a   1.000
_cell.length_b   1.000
_cell.length_c   1.000
_cell.angle_alpha   90.00
_cell.angle_beta   90.00
_cell.angle_gamma   90.00
#
_symmetry.space_group_name_H-M   'P 1'
#
loop_
_entity.id
_entity.type
_entity.pdbx_description
1 polymer ?
#
loop_
_entity_poly.entity_id
_entity_poly.type
_entity_poly.pdbx_seq_one_letter_code
_entity_poly.pdbx_strand_id
1 'polypeptide(L)'
;MIGLIAMLTSVSTDPLPKTELATFGTGCFWCTEAIFQRVKGVVRVESGYSGGHVDNPTYKQVTTGTTGHAEVLRIEFDPSIVTFETLLEVFWHTHDPTTLNRQGADVGPQYRSAIFFHNETQKIKALASRHNTEQTKLWKDPIVTEISPLINYYAAEDYHQNYFNNNPNAGYCNYVIAPKVKKFKEQFPDLLSESY
;
A
#
# COMPACT_ATOMS: atom_id res chain seq x y z
N MET A 1 -55.61 22.75 -20.04
CA MET A 1 -54.98 22.45 -18.75
C MET A 1 -53.91 21.40 -18.97
N ILE A 2 -52.64 21.80 -19.02
CA ILE A 2 -51.51 20.91 -19.22
C ILE A 2 -50.89 20.65 -17.84
N GLY A 3 -51.06 19.40 -17.38
CA GLY A 3 -50.54 19.01 -16.07
C GLY A 3 -49.01 18.79 -16.14
N LEU A 4 -48.26 19.58 -15.36
CA LEU A 4 -46.83 19.45 -15.18
C LEU A 4 -46.57 18.31 -14.18
N ILE A 5 -46.09 17.17 -14.66
CA ILE A 5 -45.63 16.06 -13.78
C ILE A 5 -44.22 16.39 -13.36
N ALA A 6 -44.03 16.80 -12.12
CA ALA A 6 -42.70 16.94 -11.51
C ALA A 6 -42.14 15.55 -11.19
N MET A 7 -41.10 15.12 -11.92
CA MET A 7 -40.30 13.95 -11.52
C MET A 7 -39.46 14.33 -10.31
N LEU A 8 -39.83 13.81 -9.14
CA LEU A 8 -38.99 13.81 -7.94
C LEU A 8 -37.88 12.77 -8.13
N THR A 9 -36.68 13.20 -8.45
CA THR A 9 -35.49 12.35 -8.36
C THR A 9 -35.15 12.15 -6.89
N SER A 10 -35.39 10.94 -6.38
CA SER A 10 -34.92 10.55 -5.05
C SER A 10 -33.38 10.52 -5.06
N VAL A 11 -32.75 11.43 -4.35
CA VAL A 11 -31.32 11.35 -4.01
C VAL A 11 -31.19 10.21 -3.02
N SER A 12 -30.51 9.13 -3.41
CA SER A 12 -30.16 8.04 -2.49
C SER A 12 -29.28 8.63 -1.37
N THR A 13 -29.74 8.47 -0.12
CA THR A 13 -29.00 8.86 1.08
C THR A 13 -28.27 7.66 1.67
N ASP A 14 -27.70 6.80 0.83
CA ASP A 14 -26.89 5.72 1.34
C ASP A 14 -25.71 6.30 2.12
N PRO A 15 -25.47 5.84 3.37
CA PRO A 15 -24.32 6.30 4.13
C PRO A 15 -23.05 5.98 3.33
N LEU A 16 -22.09 6.91 3.32
CA LEU A 16 -20.78 6.67 2.71
C LEU A 16 -20.21 5.37 3.28
N PRO A 17 -19.60 4.50 2.46
CA PRO A 17 -19.02 3.26 2.92
C PRO A 17 -18.01 3.56 4.03
N LYS A 18 -18.07 2.80 5.12
CA LYS A 18 -17.14 2.94 6.24
C LYS A 18 -15.80 2.37 5.82
N THR A 19 -14.87 3.23 5.42
CA THR A 19 -13.53 2.84 5.02
C THR A 19 -12.63 2.55 6.23
N GLU A 20 -11.62 1.72 6.01
CA GLU A 20 -10.52 1.44 6.95
C GLU A 20 -9.18 1.85 6.33
N LEU A 21 -8.16 1.97 7.19
CA LEU A 21 -6.80 2.32 6.78
C LEU A 21 -5.85 1.14 7.02
N ALA A 22 -4.92 0.93 6.08
CA ALA A 22 -3.74 0.08 6.25
C ALA A 22 -2.49 0.88 5.89
N THR A 23 -1.32 0.56 6.50
CA THR A 23 -0.05 1.25 6.18
C THR A 23 1.07 0.23 6.03
N PHE A 24 1.65 0.15 4.82
CA PHE A 24 2.64 -0.83 4.44
C PHE A 24 3.91 -0.21 3.85
N GLY A 25 5.07 -0.74 4.23
CA GLY A 25 6.36 -0.51 3.59
C GLY A 25 6.78 -1.76 2.84
N THR A 26 7.00 -1.66 1.53
CA THR A 26 7.43 -2.77 0.66
C THR A 26 8.66 -2.41 -0.18
N GLY A 27 9.51 -1.54 0.32
CA GLY A 27 10.58 -0.89 -0.42
C GLY A 27 10.13 0.44 -1.01
N CYS A 28 10.51 0.73 -2.24
CA CYS A 28 10.13 1.98 -2.91
C CYS A 28 8.60 2.14 -2.99
N PHE A 29 8.07 3.21 -2.41
CA PHE A 29 6.63 3.49 -2.36
C PHE A 29 5.98 3.69 -3.73
N TRP A 30 6.71 4.09 -4.78
CA TRP A 30 6.17 4.14 -6.15
C TRP A 30 5.72 2.76 -6.66
N CYS A 31 6.48 1.70 -6.28
CA CYS A 31 6.10 0.33 -6.60
C CYS A 31 4.86 -0.10 -5.83
N THR A 32 4.83 0.20 -4.53
CA THR A 32 3.72 -0.13 -3.64
C THR A 32 2.44 0.56 -4.09
N GLU A 33 2.51 1.86 -4.36
CA GLU A 33 1.40 2.67 -4.87
C GLU A 33 0.85 2.10 -6.18
N ALA A 34 1.73 1.83 -7.16
CA ALA A 34 1.34 1.29 -8.46
C ALA A 34 0.57 -0.03 -8.36
N ILE A 35 0.85 -0.86 -7.35
CA ILE A 35 0.16 -2.12 -7.10
C ILE A 35 -1.17 -1.88 -6.39
N PHE A 36 -1.14 -1.27 -5.21
CA PHE A 36 -2.32 -1.20 -4.34
C PHE A 36 -3.43 -0.29 -4.87
N GLN A 37 -3.12 0.76 -5.64
CA GLN A 37 -4.15 1.57 -6.31
C GLN A 37 -4.94 0.77 -7.38
N ARG A 38 -4.45 -0.41 -7.79
CA ARG A 38 -5.11 -1.31 -8.74
C ARG A 38 -5.93 -2.41 -8.07
N VAL A 39 -5.94 -2.46 -6.75
CA VAL A 39 -6.71 -3.45 -6.00
C VAL A 39 -8.17 -2.99 -5.90
N LYS A 40 -9.10 -3.85 -6.30
CA LYS A 40 -10.55 -3.62 -6.17
C LYS A 40 -10.90 -3.41 -4.69
N GLY A 41 -11.67 -2.37 -4.39
CA GLY A 41 -12.04 -2.01 -3.02
C GLY A 41 -11.07 -1.07 -2.34
N VAL A 42 -9.88 -0.80 -2.92
CA VAL A 42 -9.02 0.31 -2.51
C VAL A 42 -9.61 1.61 -3.03
N VAL A 43 -9.92 2.53 -2.11
CA VAL A 43 -10.56 3.81 -2.39
C VAL A 43 -9.53 4.90 -2.68
N ARG A 44 -8.46 4.92 -1.89
CA ARG A 44 -7.39 5.90 -1.99
C ARG A 44 -6.07 5.31 -1.51
N VAL A 45 -4.99 5.76 -2.11
CA VAL A 45 -3.62 5.49 -1.65
C VAL A 45 -2.86 6.80 -1.52
N GLU A 46 -1.90 6.84 -0.58
CA GLU A 46 -1.05 8.01 -0.37
C GLU A 46 0.34 7.54 0.05
N SER A 47 1.35 7.88 -0.75
CA SER A 47 2.76 7.63 -0.43
C SER A 47 3.22 8.53 0.71
N GLY A 48 4.03 8.00 1.63
CA GLY A 48 4.47 8.74 2.80
C GLY A 48 5.63 8.08 3.55
N TYR A 49 5.86 8.56 4.77
CA TYR A 49 6.95 8.16 5.65
C TYR A 49 6.39 7.80 7.02
N SER A 50 6.88 6.71 7.64
CA SER A 50 6.42 6.27 8.96
C SER A 50 7.50 5.49 9.72
N GLY A 51 7.34 5.38 11.04
CA GLY A 51 8.18 4.57 11.91
C GLY A 51 9.51 5.18 12.29
N GLY A 52 9.78 6.44 11.92
CA GLY A 52 10.98 7.16 12.29
C GLY A 52 10.77 8.16 13.44
N HIS A 53 11.83 8.92 13.74
CA HIS A 53 11.88 9.86 14.86
C HIS A 53 12.01 11.33 14.43
N VAL A 54 12.16 11.61 13.13
CA VAL A 54 12.23 12.98 12.61
C VAL A 54 10.83 13.45 12.26
N ASP A 55 10.41 14.59 12.82
CA ASP A 55 9.12 15.18 12.52
C ASP A 55 9.12 15.85 11.15
N ASN A 56 8.06 15.66 10.39
CA ASN A 56 7.85 16.24 9.04
C ASN A 56 9.10 16.10 8.13
N PRO A 57 9.61 14.87 7.93
CA PRO A 57 10.82 14.68 7.17
C PRO A 57 10.60 14.99 5.69
N THR A 58 11.61 15.55 5.04
CA THR A 58 11.63 15.63 3.57
C THR A 58 12.17 14.35 2.97
N TYR A 59 11.85 14.07 1.70
CA TYR A 59 12.41 12.94 0.95
C TYR A 59 13.94 12.89 1.04
N LYS A 60 14.60 14.04 0.86
CA LYS A 60 16.06 14.14 0.96
C LYS A 60 16.59 13.68 2.33
N GLN A 61 15.89 13.97 3.42
CA GLN A 61 16.28 13.50 4.75
C GLN A 61 16.03 11.99 4.88
N VAL A 62 14.90 11.48 4.41
CA VAL A 62 14.58 10.05 4.49
C VAL A 62 15.60 9.22 3.71
N THR A 63 16.01 9.66 2.52
CA THR A 63 17.00 8.96 1.69
C THR A 63 18.40 8.89 2.29
N THR A 64 18.70 9.69 3.32
CA THR A 64 19.97 9.52 4.07
C THR A 64 20.00 8.25 4.92
N GLY A 65 18.83 7.63 5.18
CA GLY A 65 18.70 6.48 6.04
C GLY A 65 18.82 6.78 7.55
N THR A 66 18.92 8.06 7.95
CA THR A 66 19.15 8.46 9.35
C THR A 66 17.91 8.91 10.09
N THR A 67 16.78 9.10 9.39
CA THR A 67 15.52 9.56 10.01
C THR A 67 14.76 8.45 10.75
N GLY A 68 15.13 7.19 10.51
CA GLY A 68 14.40 6.03 11.01
C GLY A 68 13.09 5.71 10.26
N HIS A 69 12.63 6.59 9.38
CA HIS A 69 11.41 6.37 8.60
C HIS A 69 11.60 5.31 7.52
N ALA A 70 10.54 4.52 7.30
CA ALA A 70 10.36 3.75 6.08
C ALA A 70 9.54 4.56 5.07
N GLU A 71 9.80 4.34 3.78
CA GLU A 71 8.86 4.67 2.72
C GLU A 71 7.65 3.74 2.86
N VAL A 72 6.45 4.32 2.95
CA VAL A 72 5.22 3.57 3.16
C VAL A 72 4.12 4.05 2.23
N LEU A 73 3.12 3.19 2.06
CA LEU A 73 1.86 3.53 1.44
C LEU A 73 0.76 3.44 2.50
N ARG A 74 0.00 4.52 2.68
CA ARG A 74 -1.26 4.52 3.39
C ARG A 74 -2.38 4.20 2.41
N ILE A 75 -3.17 3.19 2.74
CA ILE A 75 -4.20 2.60 1.89
C ILE A 75 -5.53 2.79 2.60
N GLU A 76 -6.44 3.51 1.98
CA GLU A 76 -7.83 3.58 2.39
C GLU A 76 -8.63 2.58 1.57
N PHE A 77 -9.37 1.68 2.21
CA PHE A 77 -10.09 0.59 1.57
C PHE A 77 -11.49 0.39 2.14
N ASP A 78 -12.40 -0.13 1.32
CA ASP A 78 -13.74 -0.55 1.73
C ASP A 78 -13.69 -2.01 2.19
N PRO A 79 -13.85 -2.28 3.52
CA PRO A 79 -13.76 -3.63 4.06
C PRO A 79 -14.90 -4.55 3.62
N SER A 80 -15.95 -4.02 3.00
CA SER A 80 -17.02 -4.83 2.40
C SER A 80 -16.65 -5.40 1.03
N ILE A 81 -15.63 -4.84 0.37
CA ILE A 81 -15.15 -5.25 -0.95
C ILE A 81 -13.82 -5.99 -0.85
N VAL A 82 -12.87 -5.48 -0.07
CA VAL A 82 -11.55 -6.09 0.13
C VAL A 82 -11.21 -6.10 1.62
N THR A 83 -10.73 -7.23 2.14
CA THR A 83 -10.38 -7.35 3.56
C THR A 83 -8.93 -6.95 3.81
N PHE A 84 -8.59 -6.61 5.05
CA PHE A 84 -7.21 -6.36 5.46
C PHE A 84 -6.32 -7.60 5.22
N GLU A 85 -6.85 -8.81 5.41
CA GLU A 85 -6.17 -10.07 5.14
C GLU A 85 -5.83 -10.23 3.66
N THR A 86 -6.73 -9.83 2.77
CA THR A 86 -6.47 -9.84 1.32
C THR A 86 -5.37 -8.83 0.95
N LEU A 87 -5.36 -7.64 1.57
CA LEU A 87 -4.27 -6.68 1.38
C LEU A 87 -2.93 -7.22 1.90
N LEU A 88 -2.92 -7.98 3.01
CA LEU A 88 -1.73 -8.67 3.50
C LEU A 88 -1.25 -9.76 2.53
N GLU A 89 -2.16 -10.49 1.89
CA GLU A 89 -1.79 -11.47 0.86
C GLU A 89 -1.09 -10.80 -0.32
N VAL A 90 -1.64 -9.70 -0.83
CA VAL A 90 -0.97 -8.88 -1.87
C VAL A 90 0.40 -8.39 -1.38
N PHE A 91 0.51 -7.92 -0.14
CA PHE A 91 1.75 -7.48 0.48
C PHE A 91 2.83 -8.56 0.42
N TRP A 92 2.54 -9.81 0.87
CA TRP A 92 3.50 -10.91 0.89
C TRP A 92 3.97 -11.37 -0.49
N HIS A 93 3.18 -11.19 -1.54
CA HIS A 93 3.47 -11.67 -2.89
C HIS A 93 4.14 -10.63 -3.80
N THR A 94 4.11 -9.36 -3.43
CA THR A 94 4.53 -8.26 -4.33
C THR A 94 5.87 -7.63 -4.01
N HIS A 95 6.51 -8.04 -2.89
CA HIS A 95 7.88 -7.65 -2.54
C HIS A 95 8.59 -8.81 -1.85
N ASP A 96 9.89 -8.70 -1.65
CA ASP A 96 10.68 -9.66 -0.88
C ASP A 96 10.71 -9.26 0.61
N PRO A 97 9.99 -9.97 1.51
CA PRO A 97 9.93 -9.65 2.93
C PRO A 97 11.11 -10.26 3.73
N THR A 98 12.09 -10.88 3.07
CA THR A 98 13.20 -11.60 3.71
C THR A 98 14.50 -10.81 3.76
N THR A 99 14.56 -9.65 3.10
CA THR A 99 15.76 -8.82 3.02
C THR A 99 15.70 -7.66 3.99
N LEU A 100 16.60 -7.65 4.99
CA LEU A 100 16.66 -6.58 6.00
C LEU A 100 17.15 -5.26 5.38
N ASN A 101 16.40 -4.18 5.59
CA ASN A 101 16.74 -2.83 5.11
C ASN A 101 17.09 -2.78 3.62
N ARG A 102 16.38 -3.55 2.81
CA ARG A 102 16.64 -3.65 1.37
C ARG A 102 15.43 -4.17 0.63
N GLN A 103 15.22 -3.68 -0.59
CA GLN A 103 14.30 -4.26 -1.54
C GLN A 103 14.90 -4.25 -2.94
N GLY A 104 15.36 -5.42 -3.40
CA GLY A 104 16.06 -5.54 -4.69
C GLY A 104 17.34 -4.70 -4.73
N ALA A 105 17.43 -3.73 -5.64
CA ALA A 105 18.56 -2.81 -5.77
C ALA A 105 18.52 -1.65 -4.75
N ASP A 106 17.34 -1.34 -4.18
CA ASP A 106 17.18 -0.25 -3.23
C ASP A 106 17.69 -0.68 -1.84
N VAL A 107 18.72 0.00 -1.34
CA VAL A 107 19.41 -0.32 -0.08
C VAL A 107 19.27 0.83 0.91
N GLY A 108 18.85 0.51 2.11
CA GLY A 108 18.69 1.45 3.23
C GLY A 108 17.48 1.13 4.10
N PRO A 109 17.46 1.60 5.38
CA PRO A 109 16.36 1.33 6.30
C PRO A 109 15.02 1.89 5.84
N GLN A 110 15.03 2.91 4.97
CA GLN A 110 13.82 3.48 4.36
C GLN A 110 13.12 2.49 3.41
N TYR A 111 13.81 1.47 2.91
CA TYR A 111 13.25 0.45 2.02
C TYR A 111 12.93 -0.87 2.71
N ARG A 112 12.87 -0.87 4.05
CA ARG A 112 12.54 -2.08 4.81
C ARG A 112 11.11 -2.53 4.62
N SER A 113 10.89 -3.83 4.72
CA SER A 113 9.56 -4.41 4.78
C SER A 113 8.91 -4.09 6.12
N ALA A 114 7.72 -3.48 6.11
CA ALA A 114 7.03 -3.07 7.33
C ALA A 114 5.50 -3.09 7.20
N ILE A 115 4.82 -3.44 8.30
CA ILE A 115 3.38 -3.30 8.50
C ILE A 115 3.19 -2.44 9.75
N PHE A 116 2.66 -1.22 9.56
CA PHE A 116 2.31 -0.33 10.66
C PHE A 116 0.82 -0.46 10.96
N PHE A 117 0.48 -1.20 12.02
CA PHE A 117 -0.91 -1.49 12.35
C PHE A 117 -1.60 -0.30 13.03
N HIS A 118 -2.87 -0.06 12.70
CA HIS A 118 -3.71 1.02 13.23
C HIS A 118 -4.47 0.64 14.50
N ASN A 119 -4.63 -0.67 14.77
CA ASN A 119 -5.35 -1.20 15.93
C ASN A 119 -4.92 -2.65 16.24
N GLU A 120 -5.35 -3.16 17.40
CA GLU A 120 -5.00 -4.52 17.84
C GLU A 120 -5.54 -5.62 16.91
N THR A 121 -6.68 -5.40 16.27
CA THR A 121 -7.22 -6.36 15.29
C THR A 121 -6.28 -6.52 14.10
N GLN A 122 -5.78 -5.41 13.54
CA GLN A 122 -4.78 -5.46 12.47
C GLN A 122 -3.48 -6.10 12.92
N LYS A 123 -3.02 -5.82 14.15
CA LYS A 123 -1.83 -6.48 14.70
C LYS A 123 -1.98 -7.99 14.73
N ILE A 124 -3.09 -8.50 15.29
CA ILE A 124 -3.36 -9.94 15.37
C ILE A 124 -3.40 -10.56 13.97
N LYS A 125 -4.10 -9.93 13.03
CA LYS A 125 -4.21 -10.38 11.64
C LYS A 125 -2.86 -10.37 10.92
N ALA A 126 -2.04 -9.33 11.10
CA ALA A 126 -0.71 -9.23 10.50
C ALA A 126 0.24 -10.33 11.02
N LEU A 127 0.25 -10.57 12.34
CA LEU A 127 1.06 -11.63 12.95
C LEU A 127 0.62 -13.01 12.49
N ALA A 128 -0.68 -13.28 12.45
CA ALA A 128 -1.23 -14.55 11.95
C ALA A 128 -0.91 -14.75 10.47
N SER A 129 -1.06 -13.70 9.65
CA SER A 129 -0.76 -13.75 8.21
C SER A 129 0.73 -14.02 7.96
N ARG A 130 1.65 -13.36 8.70
CA ARG A 130 3.08 -13.67 8.63
C ARG A 130 3.36 -15.14 8.95
N HIS A 131 2.82 -15.62 10.06
CA HIS A 131 3.01 -17.03 10.46
C HIS A 131 2.52 -17.99 9.37
N ASN A 132 1.32 -17.76 8.83
CA ASN A 132 0.77 -18.58 7.75
C ASN A 132 1.67 -18.55 6.50
N THR A 133 2.15 -17.35 6.10
CA THR A 133 3.05 -17.19 4.95
C THR A 133 4.37 -17.97 5.14
N GLU A 134 4.93 -17.97 6.34
CA GLU A 134 6.12 -18.78 6.67
C GLU A 134 5.85 -20.28 6.54
N GLN A 135 4.64 -20.76 6.91
CA GLN A 135 4.27 -22.17 6.77
C GLN A 135 4.09 -22.61 5.31
N THR A 136 3.63 -21.72 4.43
CA THR A 136 3.47 -22.04 2.99
C THR A 136 4.80 -22.19 2.27
N LYS A 137 5.91 -21.75 2.87
CA LYS A 137 7.24 -21.70 2.24
C LYS A 137 7.25 -20.89 0.94
N LEU A 138 6.39 -19.88 0.84
CA LEU A 138 6.38 -18.93 -0.26
C LEU A 138 7.76 -18.28 -0.43
N TRP A 139 8.44 -18.04 0.70
CA TRP A 139 9.79 -17.51 0.77
C TRP A 139 10.74 -18.56 1.35
N LYS A 140 11.95 -18.64 0.79
CA LYS A 140 12.99 -19.58 1.21
C LYS A 140 13.64 -19.18 2.53
N ASP A 141 13.85 -17.86 2.70
CA ASP A 141 14.52 -17.28 3.85
C ASP A 141 13.48 -16.75 4.87
N PRO A 142 13.84 -16.59 6.14
CA PRO A 142 12.94 -16.09 7.17
C PRO A 142 12.40 -14.68 6.84
N ILE A 143 11.13 -14.42 7.16
CA ILE A 143 10.50 -13.11 7.02
C ILE A 143 11.05 -12.16 8.09
N VAL A 144 11.60 -11.00 7.66
CA VAL A 144 12.15 -9.95 8.53
C VAL A 144 11.27 -8.71 8.62
N THR A 145 10.03 -8.79 8.13
CA THR A 145 9.07 -7.68 8.15
C THR A 145 8.85 -7.15 9.57
N GLU A 146 9.05 -5.84 9.75
CA GLU A 146 8.64 -5.13 10.95
C GLU A 146 7.11 -5.11 11.06
N ILE A 147 6.55 -5.48 12.24
CA ILE A 147 5.13 -5.32 12.54
C ILE A 147 5.03 -4.52 13.83
N SER A 148 4.72 -3.23 13.71
CA SER A 148 4.72 -2.27 14.81
C SER A 148 3.51 -1.32 14.75
N PRO A 149 3.16 -0.62 15.85
CA PRO A 149 2.06 0.33 15.83
C PRO A 149 2.38 1.53 14.92
N LEU A 150 1.37 2.06 14.24
CA LEU A 150 1.47 3.33 13.55
C LEU A 150 1.52 4.46 14.59
N ILE A 151 2.70 5.01 14.83
CA ILE A 151 2.90 6.10 15.80
C ILE A 151 2.80 7.47 15.10
N ASN A 152 3.34 7.56 13.88
CA ASN A 152 3.37 8.76 13.08
C ASN A 152 3.20 8.41 11.59
N TYR A 153 2.74 9.39 10.83
CA TYR A 153 2.67 9.31 9.38
C TYR A 153 2.81 10.71 8.80
N TYR A 154 3.68 10.85 7.82
CA TYR A 154 3.89 12.09 7.08
C TYR A 154 3.72 11.80 5.59
N ALA A 155 2.80 12.52 4.93
CA ALA A 155 2.62 12.38 3.49
C ALA A 155 3.90 12.77 2.75
N ALA A 156 4.28 12.00 1.75
CA ALA A 156 5.37 12.38 0.87
C ALA A 156 4.94 13.54 -0.04
N GLU A 157 5.92 14.25 -0.58
CA GLU A 157 5.72 15.41 -1.44
C GLU A 157 4.87 15.06 -2.67
N ASP A 158 4.11 16.02 -3.19
CA ASP A 158 3.14 15.84 -4.26
C ASP A 158 3.72 15.15 -5.52
N TYR A 159 4.99 15.43 -5.84
CA TYR A 159 5.65 14.82 -7.00
C TYR A 159 5.90 13.31 -6.87
N HIS A 160 5.74 12.74 -5.66
CA HIS A 160 5.79 11.30 -5.43
C HIS A 160 4.43 10.61 -5.59
N GLN A 161 3.33 11.36 -5.49
CA GLN A 161 1.99 10.79 -5.56
C GLN A 161 1.63 10.40 -6.99
N ASN A 162 1.06 9.21 -7.16
CA ASN A 162 0.66 8.66 -8.45
C ASN A 162 1.81 8.63 -9.49
N TYR A 163 3.04 8.38 -8.98
CA TYR A 163 4.27 8.54 -9.75
C TYR A 163 4.29 7.68 -11.02
N PHE A 164 3.89 6.42 -10.92
CA PHE A 164 3.93 5.48 -12.05
C PHE A 164 3.03 5.94 -13.22
N ASN A 165 1.83 6.42 -12.92
CA ASN A 165 0.89 6.87 -13.95
C ASN A 165 1.30 8.22 -14.55
N ASN A 166 1.91 9.10 -13.73
CA ASN A 166 2.35 10.43 -14.17
C ASN A 166 3.68 10.42 -14.94
N ASN A 167 4.47 9.34 -14.82
CA ASN A 167 5.81 9.24 -15.40
C ASN A 167 6.01 7.98 -16.26
N PRO A 168 5.14 7.72 -17.26
CA PRO A 168 5.15 6.47 -18.02
C PRO A 168 6.45 6.20 -18.80
N ASN A 169 7.23 7.25 -19.09
CA ASN A 169 8.50 7.17 -19.84
C ASN A 169 9.75 7.12 -18.96
N ALA A 170 9.59 7.20 -17.62
CA ALA A 170 10.73 7.11 -16.72
C ALA A 170 11.34 5.70 -16.75
N GLY A 171 12.68 5.61 -16.81
CA GLY A 171 13.38 4.32 -16.85
C GLY A 171 13.03 3.42 -15.68
N TYR A 172 12.94 3.97 -14.46
CA TYR A 172 12.54 3.21 -13.26
C TYR A 172 11.12 2.64 -13.39
N CYS A 173 10.18 3.41 -13.97
CA CYS A 173 8.83 2.94 -14.23
C CYS A 173 8.82 1.75 -15.20
N ASN A 174 9.60 1.82 -16.27
CA ASN A 174 9.63 0.78 -17.30
C ASN A 174 10.36 -0.49 -16.85
N TYR A 175 11.50 -0.34 -16.16
CA TYR A 175 12.36 -1.48 -15.83
C TYR A 175 12.09 -2.09 -14.45
N VAL A 176 11.48 -1.36 -13.52
CA VAL A 176 11.26 -1.83 -12.15
C VAL A 176 9.77 -1.95 -11.84
N ILE A 177 8.97 -0.89 -12.06
CA ILE A 177 7.56 -0.87 -11.63
C ILE A 177 6.69 -1.69 -12.57
N ALA A 178 6.78 -1.48 -13.88
CA ALA A 178 5.91 -2.16 -14.86
C ALA A 178 5.97 -3.70 -14.77
N PRO A 179 7.15 -4.34 -14.63
CA PRO A 179 7.21 -5.79 -14.41
C PRO A 179 6.50 -6.27 -13.14
N LYS A 180 6.58 -5.49 -12.03
CA LYS A 180 5.89 -5.81 -10.78
C LYS A 180 4.38 -5.71 -10.93
N VAL A 181 3.90 -4.65 -11.58
CA VAL A 181 2.46 -4.47 -11.89
C VAL A 181 1.95 -5.59 -12.79
N LYS A 182 2.73 -5.99 -13.80
CA LYS A 182 2.38 -7.12 -14.66
C LYS A 182 2.25 -8.42 -13.85
N LYS A 183 3.24 -8.72 -13.01
CA LYS A 183 3.23 -9.91 -12.15
C LYS A 183 2.01 -9.88 -11.20
N PHE A 184 1.70 -8.73 -10.60
CA PHE A 184 0.52 -8.57 -9.75
C PHE A 184 -0.77 -8.89 -10.52
N LYS A 185 -0.96 -8.34 -11.73
CA LYS A 185 -2.12 -8.61 -12.58
C LYS A 185 -2.27 -10.10 -12.94
N GLU A 186 -1.16 -10.79 -13.15
CA GLU A 186 -1.14 -12.23 -13.46
C GLU A 186 -1.45 -13.09 -12.23
N GLN A 187 -0.99 -12.69 -11.05
CA GLN A 187 -1.21 -13.45 -9.80
C GLN A 187 -2.58 -13.22 -9.16
N PHE A 188 -3.13 -12.02 -9.33
CA PHE A 188 -4.37 -11.59 -8.68
C PHE A 188 -5.41 -11.01 -9.67
N PRO A 189 -5.78 -11.75 -10.73
CA PRO A 189 -6.69 -11.24 -11.74
C PRO A 189 -8.07 -10.84 -11.16
N ASP A 190 -8.55 -11.56 -10.15
CA ASP A 190 -9.85 -11.32 -9.51
C ASP A 190 -9.86 -10.10 -8.56
N LEU A 191 -8.69 -9.61 -8.18
CA LEU A 191 -8.53 -8.43 -7.34
C LEU A 191 -8.35 -7.13 -8.14
N LEU A 192 -8.35 -7.18 -9.46
CA LEU A 192 -8.14 -5.98 -10.28
C LEU A 192 -9.36 -5.07 -10.23
N SER A 193 -9.11 -3.77 -10.02
CA SER A 193 -10.10 -2.74 -10.21
C SER A 193 -10.41 -2.57 -11.71
N GLU A 194 -11.67 -2.34 -12.03
CA GLU A 194 -12.13 -2.09 -13.42
C GLU A 194 -11.53 -0.81 -14.02
N SER A 195 -10.96 0.07 -13.18
CA SER A 195 -10.37 1.34 -13.61
C SER A 195 -8.94 1.21 -14.16
N TYR A 196 -8.35 -0.02 -14.17
CA TYR A 196 -6.93 -0.23 -14.53
C TYR A 196 -6.71 -1.39 -15.51
#